data_91dad4d3c749c9b534cac6a29be9af9d
#
_entry.id   91dad4d3c749c9b534cac6a29be9af9d
#
_cell.length_a   1.000
_cell.length_b   1.000
_cell.length_c   1.000
_cell.angle_alpha   90.00
_cell.angle_beta   90.00
_cell.angle_gamma   90.00
#
_symmetry.space_group_name_H-M   'P 1'
#
loop_
_entity.id
_entity.type
_entity.pdbx_description
1 polymer ?
#
loop_
_entity_poly.entity_id
_entity_poly.type
_entity_poly.pdbx_seq_one_letter_code
_entity_poly.pdbx_strand_id
1 'polypeptide(L)'
;MEIWPGEGPFRWVYAEQFLTERAQRPFRQRIYRFSSLPDGRILMAELTMPRATDFAGAWRRPELLDSLTPQQLSLREGCEIWLTRQPSGEYKGQTRVGHCATDFGGATTLVQYLWIGPDSVRLLDRAYDNGAHQRWGSPGEGYVYLRKGMRRGE
;
A
#
# COMPACT_ATOMS: atom_id res chain seq x y z
N MET A 1 1.97 3.87 9.45
CA MET A 1 1.51 4.42 10.75
C MET A 1 0.01 4.15 10.87
N GLU A 2 -0.44 3.52 11.95
CA GLU A 2 -1.87 3.34 12.22
C GLU A 2 -2.51 4.70 12.55
N ILE A 3 -3.69 4.94 11.96
CA ILE A 3 -4.47 6.16 12.13
C ILE A 3 -5.92 5.78 12.47
N TRP A 4 -6.65 6.67 13.11
CA TRP A 4 -8.06 6.47 13.55
C TRP A 4 -8.31 5.15 14.28
N PRO A 5 -7.57 4.85 15.35
CA PRO A 5 -7.80 3.65 16.14
C PRO A 5 -9.24 3.66 16.70
N GLY A 6 -9.98 2.58 16.48
CA GLY A 6 -11.36 2.45 16.95
C GLY A 6 -12.45 2.92 15.98
N GLU A 7 -12.10 3.41 14.80
CA GLU A 7 -13.06 3.73 13.73
C GLU A 7 -13.57 2.45 13.06
N GLY A 8 -14.66 1.90 13.64
CA GLY A 8 -15.32 0.69 13.16
C GLY A 8 -14.47 -0.58 13.28
N PRO A 9 -14.82 -1.64 12.54
CA PRO A 9 -14.10 -2.92 12.57
C PRO A 9 -12.82 -2.92 11.73
N PHE A 10 -12.35 -1.76 11.32
CA PHE A 10 -11.23 -1.59 10.40
C PHE A 10 -9.96 -1.17 11.13
N ARG A 11 -8.82 -1.53 10.54
CA ARG A 11 -7.55 -0.89 10.86
C ARG A 11 -7.15 0.00 9.69
N TRP A 12 -6.83 1.24 10.01
CA TRP A 12 -6.44 2.25 9.04
C TRP A 12 -4.95 2.55 9.16
N VAL A 13 -4.27 2.54 8.03
CA VAL A 13 -2.83 2.77 7.98
C VAL A 13 -2.50 3.82 6.94
N TYR A 14 -1.88 4.91 7.38
CA TYR A 14 -1.25 5.87 6.48
C TYR A 14 0.15 5.42 6.11
N ALA A 15 0.49 5.48 4.83
CA ALA A 15 1.81 5.12 4.32
C ALA A 15 2.35 6.14 3.32
N GLU A 16 3.64 6.42 3.46
CA GLU A 16 4.45 7.18 2.51
C GLU A 16 5.58 6.30 2.00
N GLN A 17 5.80 6.34 0.69
CA GLN A 17 6.91 5.64 0.06
C GLN A 17 7.87 6.67 -0.55
N PHE A 18 9.16 6.50 -0.28
CA PHE A 18 10.23 7.37 -0.75
C PHE A 18 11.24 6.57 -1.56
N LEU A 19 11.79 7.19 -2.59
CA LEU A 19 13.04 6.73 -3.17
C LEU A 19 14.20 7.18 -2.27
N THR A 20 15.19 6.32 -2.06
CA THR A 20 16.35 6.60 -1.20
C THR A 20 17.05 7.90 -1.59
N GLU A 21 17.13 8.15 -2.90
CA GLU A 21 17.76 9.34 -3.49
C GLU A 21 16.92 10.61 -3.35
N ARG A 22 15.64 10.50 -3.00
CA ARG A 22 14.67 11.58 -2.88
C ARG A 22 13.85 11.47 -1.61
N ALA A 23 14.50 11.25 -0.49
CA ALA A 23 13.86 11.04 0.82
C ALA A 23 13.04 12.24 1.35
N GLN A 24 13.05 13.36 0.66
CA GLN A 24 12.30 14.56 1.05
C GLN A 24 10.90 14.64 0.45
N ARG A 25 10.63 13.87 -0.61
CA ARG A 25 9.32 13.86 -1.28
C ARG A 25 8.86 12.42 -1.47
N PRO A 26 7.72 12.04 -0.89
CA PRO A 26 7.14 10.73 -1.17
C PRO A 26 6.72 10.66 -2.64
N PHE A 27 7.02 9.55 -3.30
CA PHE A 27 6.49 9.27 -4.64
C PHE A 27 5.09 8.63 -4.58
N ARG A 28 4.71 8.08 -3.43
CA ARG A 28 3.39 7.52 -3.18
C ARG A 28 2.94 7.81 -1.75
N GLN A 29 1.70 8.27 -1.61
CA GLN A 29 1.01 8.44 -0.35
C GLN A 29 -0.34 7.75 -0.45
N ARG A 30 -0.67 6.90 0.52
CA ARG A 30 -1.90 6.10 0.53
C ARG A 30 -2.43 5.92 1.94
N ILE A 31 -3.72 5.73 2.01
CA ILE A 31 -4.38 5.14 3.18
C ILE A 31 -4.79 3.72 2.82
N TYR A 32 -4.44 2.79 3.68
CA TYR A 32 -4.86 1.40 3.58
C TYR A 32 -5.87 1.09 4.67
N ARG A 33 -6.97 0.45 4.29
CA ARG A 33 -7.97 -0.04 5.21
C ARG A 33 -7.94 -1.56 5.22
N PHE A 34 -7.68 -2.14 6.38
CA PHE A 34 -7.66 -3.59 6.58
C PHE A 34 -8.93 -4.04 7.29
N SER A 35 -9.55 -5.10 6.79
CA SER A 35 -10.71 -5.76 7.42
C SER A 35 -10.52 -7.27 7.43
N SER A 36 -10.85 -7.89 8.57
CA SER A 36 -10.86 -9.35 8.68
C SER A 36 -12.10 -9.92 8.00
N LEU A 37 -11.91 -10.99 7.22
CA LEU A 37 -12.99 -11.70 6.55
C LEU A 37 -13.36 -12.97 7.34
N PRO A 38 -14.61 -13.47 7.20
CA PRO A 38 -15.06 -14.67 7.91
C PRO A 38 -14.25 -15.93 7.59
N ASP A 39 -13.62 -16.00 6.41
CA ASP A 39 -12.79 -17.10 5.97
C ASP A 39 -11.32 -17.03 6.47
N GLY A 40 -11.02 -16.05 7.33
CA GLY A 40 -9.69 -15.85 7.90
C GLY A 40 -8.72 -15.05 7.03
N ARG A 41 -9.13 -14.64 5.83
CA ARG A 41 -8.35 -13.71 5.02
C ARG A 41 -8.48 -12.28 5.54
N ILE A 42 -7.59 -11.41 5.09
CA ILE A 42 -7.66 -9.98 5.33
C ILE A 42 -7.87 -9.27 4.00
N LEU A 43 -8.87 -8.43 3.91
CA LEU A 43 -9.06 -7.54 2.77
C LEU A 43 -8.32 -6.23 3.05
N MET A 44 -7.39 -5.88 2.18
CA MET A 44 -6.72 -4.58 2.15
C MET A 44 -7.31 -3.75 1.02
N ALA A 45 -7.96 -2.66 1.37
CA ALA A 45 -8.42 -1.65 0.42
C ALA A 45 -7.43 -0.48 0.38
N GLU A 46 -7.14 -0.01 -0.82
CA GLU A 46 -6.28 1.16 -1.04
C GLU A 46 -7.16 2.39 -1.29
N LEU A 47 -6.87 3.48 -0.57
CA LEU A 47 -7.60 4.73 -0.69
C LEU A 47 -6.64 5.90 -0.94
N THR A 48 -7.10 6.84 -1.76
CA THR A 48 -6.41 8.10 -1.99
C THR A 48 -7.03 9.21 -1.16
N MET A 49 -6.23 10.22 -0.85
CA MET A 49 -6.66 11.39 -0.10
C MET A 49 -6.61 12.63 -0.98
N PRO A 50 -7.50 13.61 -0.77
CA PRO A 50 -7.43 14.88 -1.49
C PRO A 50 -6.15 15.61 -1.11
N ARG A 51 -5.52 16.30 -2.07
CA ARG A 51 -4.30 17.08 -1.84
C ARG A 51 -3.24 16.34 -1.03
N ALA A 52 -2.91 15.11 -1.45
CA ALA A 52 -2.00 14.22 -0.72
C ALA A 52 -0.67 14.90 -0.32
N THR A 53 -0.20 15.86 -1.12
CA THR A 53 1.03 16.62 -0.85
C THR A 53 0.99 17.43 0.45
N ASP A 54 -0.20 17.83 0.91
CA ASP A 54 -0.36 18.59 2.16
C ASP A 54 -0.02 17.73 3.39
N PHE A 55 -0.09 16.41 3.23
CA PHE A 55 0.17 15.42 4.27
C PHE A 55 1.59 14.83 4.20
N ALA A 56 2.45 15.33 3.30
CA ALA A 56 3.82 14.83 3.19
C ALA A 56 4.59 15.02 4.50
N GLY A 57 5.18 13.94 5.01
CA GLY A 57 5.86 13.91 6.30
C GLY A 57 4.98 13.60 7.51
N ALA A 58 3.70 13.27 7.29
CA ALA A 58 2.76 12.95 8.38
C ALA A 58 3.20 11.75 9.22
N TRP A 59 4.01 10.83 8.67
CA TRP A 59 4.58 9.74 9.46
C TRP A 59 5.49 10.21 10.61
N ARG A 60 6.03 11.45 10.53
CA ARG A 60 6.80 12.12 11.60
C ARG A 60 5.98 13.15 12.37
N ARG A 61 4.95 13.68 11.73
CA ARG A 61 4.08 14.74 12.24
C ARG A 61 2.62 14.31 12.08
N PRO A 62 2.14 13.38 12.93
CA PRO A 62 0.80 12.79 12.80
C PRO A 62 -0.31 13.84 12.81
N GLU A 63 -0.10 14.96 13.46
CA GLU A 63 -1.02 16.09 13.54
C GLU A 63 -1.41 16.66 12.17
N LEU A 64 -0.62 16.43 11.13
CA LEU A 64 -0.99 16.81 9.75
C LEU A 64 -2.25 16.08 9.28
N LEU A 65 -2.56 14.91 9.85
CA LEU A 65 -3.74 14.12 9.48
C LEU A 65 -4.98 14.47 10.30
N ASP A 66 -4.90 15.37 11.28
CA ASP A 66 -6.03 15.70 12.16
C ASP A 66 -7.24 16.26 11.41
N SER A 67 -7.01 16.94 10.28
CA SER A 67 -8.06 17.48 9.43
C SER A 67 -8.64 16.47 8.42
N LEU A 68 -8.04 15.29 8.31
CA LEU A 68 -8.46 14.25 7.36
C LEU A 68 -9.45 13.31 8.04
N THR A 69 -10.53 13.00 7.33
CA THR A 69 -11.56 12.05 7.80
C THR A 69 -11.76 10.93 6.78
N PRO A 70 -12.27 9.75 7.19
CA PRO A 70 -12.54 8.65 6.27
C PRO A 70 -13.46 9.01 5.10
N GLN A 71 -14.41 9.95 5.32
CA GLN A 71 -15.38 10.39 4.30
C GLN A 71 -14.74 11.20 3.18
N GLN A 72 -13.56 11.76 3.39
CA GLN A 72 -12.81 12.52 2.38
C GLN A 72 -11.97 11.62 1.47
N LEU A 73 -11.86 10.33 1.80
CA LEU A 73 -11.06 9.39 1.03
C LEU A 73 -11.81 8.85 -0.18
N SER A 74 -11.07 8.54 -1.24
CA SER A 74 -11.58 7.88 -2.43
C SER A 74 -11.01 6.47 -2.53
N LEU A 75 -11.88 5.47 -2.60
CA LEU A 75 -11.47 4.08 -2.82
C LEU A 75 -10.90 3.92 -4.23
N ARG A 76 -9.77 3.25 -4.34
CA ARG A 76 -9.25 2.76 -5.61
C ARG A 76 -9.90 1.42 -5.94
N GLU A 77 -11.06 1.48 -6.54
CA GLU A 77 -11.83 0.30 -6.92
C GLU A 77 -11.03 -0.64 -7.83
N GLY A 78 -11.11 -1.94 -7.57
CA GLY A 78 -10.37 -2.96 -8.31
C GLY A 78 -8.91 -3.12 -7.90
N CYS A 79 -8.40 -2.28 -6.97
CA CYS A 79 -7.05 -2.36 -6.44
C CYS A 79 -6.98 -3.04 -5.06
N GLU A 80 -8.06 -3.68 -4.63
CA GLU A 80 -8.10 -4.42 -3.38
C GLU A 80 -7.21 -5.66 -3.46
N ILE A 81 -6.60 -5.99 -2.32
CA ILE A 81 -5.77 -7.19 -2.15
C ILE A 81 -6.36 -8.08 -1.06
N TRP A 82 -6.62 -9.34 -1.40
CA TRP A 82 -7.01 -10.38 -0.45
C TRP A 82 -5.74 -11.07 0.06
N LEU A 83 -5.42 -10.83 1.33
CA LEU A 83 -4.25 -11.36 1.98
C LEU A 83 -4.58 -12.70 2.65
N THR A 84 -3.84 -13.74 2.30
CA THR A 84 -3.95 -15.09 2.89
C THR A 84 -2.74 -15.35 3.77
N ARG A 85 -2.98 -15.86 4.98
CA ARG A 85 -1.91 -16.24 5.89
C ARG A 85 -1.21 -17.49 5.37
N GLN A 86 0.11 -17.45 5.34
CA GLN A 86 0.98 -18.54 4.92
C GLN A 86 1.39 -19.39 6.13
N PRO A 87 1.84 -20.64 5.94
CA PRO A 87 2.40 -21.46 7.02
C PRO A 87 3.59 -20.82 7.76
N SER A 88 4.35 -19.96 7.06
CA SER A 88 5.44 -19.16 7.63
C SER A 88 4.97 -18.06 8.60
N GLY A 89 3.67 -17.79 8.66
CA GLY A 89 3.08 -16.68 9.42
C GLY A 89 2.97 -15.37 8.66
N GLU A 90 3.56 -15.27 7.48
CA GLU A 90 3.41 -14.11 6.59
C GLU A 90 2.02 -14.07 5.97
N TYR A 91 1.59 -12.88 5.57
CA TYR A 91 0.42 -12.68 4.71
C TYR A 91 0.86 -12.38 3.29
N LYS A 92 0.16 -12.96 2.32
CA LYS A 92 0.45 -12.85 0.90
C LYS A 92 -0.80 -12.58 0.09
N GLY A 93 -0.73 -11.69 -0.87
CA GLY A 93 -1.84 -11.41 -1.76
C GLY A 93 -1.42 -10.58 -2.97
N GLN A 94 -2.38 -10.40 -3.87
CA GLN A 94 -2.23 -9.56 -5.04
C GLN A 94 -3.57 -8.94 -5.42
N THR A 95 -3.51 -7.86 -6.21
CA THR A 95 -4.70 -7.34 -6.89
C THR A 95 -5.17 -8.33 -7.95
N ARG A 96 -6.46 -8.28 -8.27
CA ARG A 96 -7.00 -9.05 -9.39
C ARG A 96 -6.45 -8.51 -10.70
N VAL A 97 -5.90 -9.40 -11.53
CA VAL A 97 -5.35 -9.05 -12.84
C VAL A 97 -6.42 -8.37 -13.71
N GLY A 98 -6.08 -7.23 -14.31
CA GLY A 98 -6.95 -6.47 -15.19
C GLY A 98 -7.99 -5.58 -14.48
N HIS A 99 -8.06 -5.58 -13.14
CA HIS A 99 -9.06 -4.81 -12.40
C HIS A 99 -8.55 -3.52 -11.77
N CYS A 100 -7.27 -3.47 -11.38
CA CYS A 100 -6.69 -2.26 -10.82
C CYS A 100 -6.26 -1.32 -11.95
N ALA A 101 -7.04 -0.27 -12.20
CA ALA A 101 -6.74 0.71 -13.23
C ALA A 101 -5.57 1.63 -12.83
N THR A 102 -4.80 2.05 -13.82
CA THR A 102 -3.79 3.09 -13.71
C THR A 102 -3.71 3.88 -15.03
N ASP A 103 -3.31 5.12 -14.98
CA ASP A 103 -3.09 6.00 -16.13
C ASP A 103 -1.63 6.49 -16.22
N PHE A 104 -0.77 5.98 -15.34
CA PHE A 104 0.63 6.39 -15.26
C PHE A 104 1.52 5.62 -16.23
N GLY A 105 2.44 6.35 -16.89
CA GLY A 105 3.50 5.77 -17.70
C GLY A 105 3.04 4.97 -18.93
N GLY A 106 1.85 5.28 -19.48
CA GLY A 106 1.27 4.58 -20.62
C GLY A 106 0.66 3.21 -20.29
N ALA A 107 0.59 2.87 -19.01
CA ALA A 107 -0.13 1.68 -18.57
C ALA A 107 -1.61 1.97 -18.35
N THR A 108 -2.44 0.93 -18.45
CA THR A 108 -3.89 1.00 -18.18
C THR A 108 -4.29 0.12 -17.00
N THR A 109 -3.50 -0.88 -16.67
CA THR A 109 -3.74 -1.78 -15.55
C THR A 109 -2.47 -2.00 -14.73
N LEU A 110 -2.68 -2.25 -13.43
CA LEU A 110 -1.64 -2.51 -12.45
C LEU A 110 -1.91 -3.83 -11.73
N VAL A 111 -0.89 -4.65 -11.57
CA VAL A 111 -0.90 -5.79 -10.65
C VAL A 111 0.08 -5.49 -9.53
N GLN A 112 -0.41 -5.49 -8.31
CA GLN A 112 0.40 -5.34 -7.10
C GLN A 112 0.46 -6.66 -6.36
N TYR A 113 1.67 -7.09 -6.04
CA TYR A 113 1.93 -8.24 -5.18
C TYR A 113 2.42 -7.74 -3.84
N LEU A 114 1.84 -8.25 -2.77
CA LEU A 114 2.15 -7.81 -1.41
C LEU A 114 2.46 -9.01 -0.51
N TRP A 115 3.55 -8.91 0.23
CA TRP A 115 3.95 -9.82 1.29
C TRP A 115 4.14 -9.03 2.57
N ILE A 116 3.48 -9.42 3.64
CA ILE A 116 3.58 -8.78 4.96
C ILE A 116 4.05 -9.83 5.96
N GLY A 117 5.26 -9.69 6.42
CA GLY A 117 5.84 -10.48 7.51
C GLY A 117 5.88 -9.67 8.81
N PRO A 118 6.36 -10.29 9.90
CA PRO A 118 6.48 -9.62 11.20
C PRO A 118 7.45 -8.43 11.17
N ASP A 119 8.46 -8.49 10.31
CA ASP A 119 9.56 -7.54 10.29
C ASP A 119 9.83 -6.90 8.93
N SER A 120 9.06 -7.29 7.93
CA SER A 120 9.23 -6.78 6.57
C SER A 120 7.91 -6.71 5.81
N VAL A 121 7.88 -5.78 4.88
CA VAL A 121 6.87 -5.70 3.84
C VAL A 121 7.57 -5.71 2.50
N ARG A 122 7.13 -6.56 1.58
CA ARG A 122 7.59 -6.54 0.19
C ARG A 122 6.43 -6.17 -0.72
N LEU A 123 6.67 -5.22 -1.61
CA LEU A 123 5.72 -4.74 -2.60
C LEU A 123 6.34 -4.83 -3.99
N LEU A 124 5.64 -5.51 -4.90
CA LEU A 124 6.01 -5.66 -6.29
C LEU A 124 4.89 -5.15 -7.18
N ASP A 125 5.16 -4.11 -7.94
CA ASP A 125 4.24 -3.53 -8.92
C ASP A 125 4.61 -4.00 -10.34
N ARG A 126 3.60 -4.32 -11.15
CA ARG A 126 3.73 -4.56 -12.59
C ARG A 126 2.55 -3.90 -13.30
N ALA A 127 2.84 -2.99 -14.21
CA ALA A 127 1.83 -2.23 -14.93
C ALA A 127 1.90 -2.49 -16.43
N TYR A 128 0.74 -2.66 -17.04
CA TYR A 128 0.58 -3.14 -18.40
C TYR A 128 -0.33 -2.20 -19.20
N ASP A 129 -0.06 -2.11 -20.51
CA ASP A 129 -0.97 -1.47 -21.47
C ASP A 129 -2.09 -2.43 -21.93
N ASN A 130 -2.96 -1.94 -22.81
CA ASN A 130 -4.06 -2.74 -23.37
C ASN A 130 -3.60 -3.93 -24.21
N GLY A 131 -2.36 -3.92 -24.69
CA GLY A 131 -1.75 -5.02 -25.41
C GLY A 131 -1.03 -6.02 -24.51
N ALA A 132 -1.18 -5.92 -23.20
CA ALA A 132 -0.49 -6.72 -22.18
C ALA A 132 1.05 -6.57 -22.18
N HIS A 133 1.58 -5.46 -22.73
CA HIS A 133 2.99 -5.16 -22.65
C HIS A 133 3.28 -4.43 -21.33
N GLN A 134 4.28 -4.88 -20.60
CA GLN A 134 4.68 -4.20 -19.37
C GLN A 134 5.28 -2.82 -19.70
N ARG A 135 4.69 -1.78 -19.14
CA ARG A 135 5.11 -0.38 -19.34
C ARG A 135 6.06 0.08 -18.26
N TRP A 136 5.80 -0.34 -17.02
CA TRP A 136 6.66 -0.05 -15.88
C TRP A 136 6.46 -1.08 -14.76
N GLY A 137 7.29 -1.03 -13.74
CA GLY A 137 7.19 -1.88 -12.56
C GLY A 137 8.30 -1.59 -11.55
N SER A 138 8.17 -2.19 -10.39
CA SER A 138 9.23 -2.17 -9.38
C SER A 138 10.50 -2.87 -9.91
N PRO A 139 11.69 -2.43 -9.50
CA PRO A 139 12.93 -3.10 -9.88
C PRO A 139 13.01 -4.50 -9.29
N GLY A 140 13.61 -5.43 -10.04
CA GLY A 140 13.87 -6.79 -9.59
C GLY A 140 12.65 -7.50 -9.01
N GLU A 141 12.78 -7.98 -7.77
CA GLU A 141 11.72 -8.67 -7.03
C GLU A 141 10.84 -7.73 -6.20
N GLY A 142 10.93 -6.42 -6.42
CA GLY A 142 10.13 -5.40 -5.73
C GLY A 142 10.88 -4.66 -4.62
N TYR A 143 10.16 -3.75 -3.99
CA TYR A 143 10.67 -2.99 -2.86
C TYR A 143 10.51 -3.79 -1.56
N VAL A 144 11.58 -3.86 -0.79
CA VAL A 144 11.57 -4.48 0.55
C VAL A 144 11.74 -3.40 1.60
N TYR A 145 10.75 -3.31 2.50
CA TYR A 145 10.75 -2.41 3.64
C TYR A 145 10.98 -3.21 4.91
N LEU A 146 12.03 -2.90 5.64
CA LEU A 146 12.36 -3.54 6.92
C LEU A 146 11.85 -2.70 8.09
N ARG A 147 11.38 -3.37 9.15
CA ARG A 147 10.99 -2.71 10.38
C ARG A 147 12.20 -2.00 10.99
N LYS A 148 12.04 -0.70 11.27
CA LYS A 148 13.10 0.09 11.89
C LYS A 148 13.33 -0.39 13.33
N GLY A 149 14.60 -0.63 13.69
CA GLY A 149 14.99 -1.11 15.01
C GLY A 149 15.45 -2.56 15.08
N MET A 150 15.23 -3.36 14.03
CA MET A 150 15.90 -4.64 13.87
C MET A 150 17.23 -4.43 13.14
N ARG A 151 18.31 -4.35 13.87
CA ARG A 151 19.62 -4.66 13.26
C ARG A 151 19.60 -6.16 12.97
N ARG A 152 19.86 -6.57 11.75
CA ARG A 152 20.25 -7.95 11.47
C ARG A 152 21.43 -8.21 12.39
N GLY A 153 21.32 -9.22 13.25
CA GLY A 153 22.44 -9.64 14.10
C GLY A 153 23.65 -9.88 13.22
N GLU A 154 24.76 -9.32 13.66
CA GLU A 154 26.08 -9.67 13.18
C GLU A 154 26.37 -11.14 13.46
#